data_d36530947343c8c224b5c1c51fdda41b
#
_entry.id   d36530947343c8c224b5c1c51fdda41b
#
_cell.length_a   1.000
_cell.length_b   1.000
_cell.length_c   1.000
_cell.angle_alpha   90.00
_cell.angle_beta   90.00
_cell.angle_gamma   90.00
#
_symmetry.space_group_name_H-M   'P 1'
#
loop_
_entity.id
_entity.type
_entity.pdbx_description
1 polymer ?
#
loop_
_entity_poly.entity_id
_entity_poly.type
_entity_poly.pdbx_seq_one_letter_code
_entity_poly.pdbx_strand_id
1 'polypeptide(L)'
;MIPKKLLSELKGYQIVGNHSAVKTCFWLKKSLKDEGVCYKQRFYGIKSHRCLQMTPALMCNQSCIYCWRPLELLSKVERWDSPDFIVEESIKAQHRLLSGFKGNKDVNKKKLEEAYKPNQAAISLIGEPTLYPYLDGLIEEYKKRGFTTFLVTNGTNPDVLEVVNPTQLYISLTGYDEESHLILNRPPKSNWERILRSLKVMSEHDSRTVIRLTLIKGYNMSDKAIEKYAKLIEIASPDFIEAKAYMYLGYSRLRLKYENMPTHQDIVEFSEKLAKVTSYEIKDESEPSRVVLLTR
;
A
#
# COMPACT_ATOMS: atom_id res chain seq x y z
N MET A 1 21.27 -4.57 11.82
CA MET A 1 21.00 -5.97 11.36
C MET A 1 19.55 -6.34 11.67
N ILE A 2 18.83 -6.95 10.73
CA ILE A 2 17.44 -7.36 10.95
C ILE A 2 17.40 -8.45 12.03
N PRO A 3 16.60 -8.30 13.10
CA PRO A 3 16.53 -9.28 14.18
C PRO A 3 16.10 -10.67 13.66
N LYS A 4 16.75 -11.75 14.16
CA LYS A 4 16.42 -13.14 13.77
C LYS A 4 14.93 -13.46 13.98
N LYS A 5 14.32 -12.96 15.06
CA LYS A 5 12.90 -13.12 15.35
C LYS A 5 12.01 -12.47 14.28
N LEU A 6 12.40 -11.30 13.73
CA LEU A 6 11.67 -10.69 12.62
C LEU A 6 11.81 -11.52 11.34
N LEU A 7 13.00 -12.04 11.06
CA LEU A 7 13.25 -12.89 9.88
C LEU A 7 12.38 -14.15 9.91
N SER A 8 12.19 -14.79 11.06
CA SER A 8 11.36 -15.99 11.20
C SER A 8 9.87 -15.71 10.92
N GLU A 9 9.41 -14.48 11.15
CA GLU A 9 8.03 -14.05 10.88
C GLU A 9 7.80 -13.58 9.44
N LEU A 10 8.86 -13.24 8.71
CA LEU A 10 8.79 -12.80 7.33
C LEU A 10 8.80 -13.98 6.33
N LYS A 11 7.95 -14.99 6.57
CA LYS A 11 7.83 -16.15 5.68
C LYS A 11 7.41 -15.75 4.26
N GLY A 12 8.16 -16.23 3.27
CA GLY A 12 7.94 -15.93 1.86
C GLY A 12 8.38 -14.52 1.42
N TYR A 13 9.13 -13.81 2.28
CA TYR A 13 9.85 -12.61 1.89
C TYR A 13 11.27 -12.96 1.44
N GLN A 14 11.79 -12.17 0.52
CA GLN A 14 13.22 -12.08 0.21
C GLN A 14 13.73 -10.75 0.77
N ILE A 15 14.66 -10.82 1.69
CA ILE A 15 15.32 -9.63 2.22
C ILE A 15 16.29 -9.11 1.16
N VAL A 16 16.33 -7.81 1.03
CA VAL A 16 17.20 -7.05 0.12
C VAL A 16 18.06 -6.13 0.97
N GLY A 17 19.35 -6.34 0.95
CA GLY A 17 20.30 -5.58 1.79
C GLY A 17 19.97 -5.66 3.28
N ASN A 18 20.03 -4.51 3.96
CA ASN A 18 19.93 -4.42 5.41
C ASN A 18 18.52 -4.08 5.92
N HIS A 19 17.64 -3.55 5.07
CA HIS A 19 16.38 -2.94 5.53
C HIS A 19 15.21 -3.05 4.55
N SER A 20 15.46 -3.58 3.36
CA SER A 20 14.47 -3.69 2.28
C SER A 20 13.98 -5.13 2.13
N ALA A 21 12.84 -5.33 1.50
CA ALA A 21 12.30 -6.66 1.22
C ALA A 21 11.38 -6.69 0.00
N VAL A 22 11.30 -7.86 -0.62
CA VAL A 22 10.40 -8.19 -1.73
C VAL A 22 9.54 -9.40 -1.37
N LYS A 23 8.28 -9.41 -1.82
CA LYS A 23 7.38 -10.55 -1.70
C LYS A 23 6.44 -10.60 -2.89
N THR A 24 6.19 -11.78 -3.44
CA THR A 24 5.12 -11.97 -4.41
C THR A 24 3.76 -11.81 -3.73
N CYS A 25 2.92 -10.90 -4.24
CA CYS A 25 1.58 -10.70 -3.70
C CYS A 25 0.63 -11.84 -4.10
N PHE A 26 -0.52 -11.92 -3.42
CA PHE A 26 -1.56 -12.91 -3.71
C PHE A 26 -2.03 -12.83 -5.17
N TRP A 27 -2.30 -11.63 -5.68
CA TRP A 27 -2.82 -11.43 -7.03
C TRP A 27 -1.80 -11.71 -8.14
N LEU A 28 -0.50 -11.53 -7.90
CA LEU A 28 0.54 -11.99 -8.82
C LEU A 28 0.43 -13.50 -9.03
N LYS A 29 0.32 -14.26 -7.91
CA LYS A 29 0.22 -15.72 -7.95
C LYS A 29 -1.05 -16.18 -8.66
N LYS A 30 -2.19 -15.54 -8.40
CA LYS A 30 -3.46 -15.80 -9.08
C LYS A 30 -3.38 -15.49 -10.58
N SER A 31 -2.76 -14.35 -10.93
CA SER A 31 -2.58 -13.94 -12.32
C SER A 31 -1.71 -14.89 -13.13
N LEU A 32 -0.68 -15.49 -12.50
CA LEU A 32 0.16 -16.50 -13.14
C LEU A 32 -0.61 -17.78 -13.49
N LYS A 33 -1.73 -18.05 -12.81
CA LYS A 33 -2.57 -19.24 -13.01
C LYS A 33 -3.88 -18.96 -13.76
N ASP A 34 -4.04 -17.74 -14.25
CA ASP A 34 -5.30 -17.28 -14.87
C ASP A 34 -6.53 -17.31 -13.92
N GLU A 35 -6.30 -17.34 -12.61
CA GLU A 35 -7.34 -17.42 -11.56
C GLU A 35 -7.84 -16.03 -11.08
N GLY A 36 -7.38 -14.96 -11.69
CA GLY A 36 -7.78 -13.59 -11.36
C GLY A 36 -6.63 -12.57 -11.38
N VAL A 37 -6.97 -11.31 -11.24
CA VAL A 37 -6.04 -10.18 -11.31
C VAL A 37 -6.24 -9.20 -10.16
N CYS A 38 -5.20 -8.40 -9.87
CA CYS A 38 -5.27 -7.34 -8.88
C CYS A 38 -6.26 -6.26 -9.34
N TYR A 39 -7.02 -5.69 -8.42
CA TYR A 39 -7.89 -4.55 -8.70
C TYR A 39 -7.13 -3.38 -9.35
N LYS A 40 -5.84 -3.19 -9.03
CA LYS A 40 -5.00 -2.18 -9.68
C LYS A 40 -4.78 -2.43 -11.19
N GLN A 41 -4.87 -3.68 -11.64
CA GLN A 41 -4.87 -3.98 -13.07
C GLN A 41 -6.16 -3.47 -13.72
N ARG A 42 -7.30 -3.67 -13.05
CA ARG A 42 -8.61 -3.21 -13.52
C ARG A 42 -8.70 -1.69 -13.51
N PHE A 43 -8.29 -1.06 -12.42
CA PHE A 43 -8.44 0.39 -12.21
C PHE A 43 -7.39 1.22 -12.93
N TYR A 44 -6.16 0.73 -13.05
CA TYR A 44 -5.00 1.53 -13.49
C TYR A 44 -4.21 0.89 -14.65
N GLY A 45 -4.64 -0.26 -15.15
CA GLY A 45 -4.04 -0.90 -16.33
C GLY A 45 -2.70 -1.58 -16.14
N ILE A 46 -2.21 -1.73 -14.88
CA ILE A 46 -0.96 -2.46 -14.60
C ILE A 46 -1.15 -3.96 -14.87
N LYS A 47 -0.06 -4.69 -15.16
CA LYS A 47 -0.12 -6.15 -15.29
C LYS A 47 0.23 -6.82 -13.96
N SER A 48 -0.73 -7.52 -13.32
CA SER A 48 -0.57 -8.12 -11.99
C SER A 48 0.62 -9.08 -11.88
N HIS A 49 0.87 -9.89 -12.92
CA HIS A 49 2.00 -10.83 -12.95
C HIS A 49 3.37 -10.14 -13.15
N ARG A 50 3.41 -8.87 -13.60
CA ARG A 50 4.62 -8.08 -13.75
C ARG A 50 4.87 -7.10 -12.61
N CYS A 51 4.08 -7.20 -11.53
CA CYS A 51 4.20 -6.32 -10.37
C CYS A 51 5.28 -6.86 -9.41
N LEU A 52 6.28 -6.02 -9.14
CA LEU A 52 7.27 -6.20 -8.08
C LEU A 52 6.78 -5.47 -6.83
N GLN A 53 6.37 -6.23 -5.81
CA GLN A 53 5.93 -5.66 -4.53
C GLN A 53 7.10 -5.62 -3.54
N MET A 54 7.48 -4.43 -3.12
CA MET A 54 8.64 -4.22 -2.27
C MET A 54 8.41 -3.20 -1.16
N THR A 55 9.34 -3.14 -0.23
CA THR A 55 9.52 -2.05 0.71
C THR A 55 10.97 -1.66 0.82
N PRO A 56 11.32 -0.37 0.83
CA PRO A 56 12.68 0.10 1.11
C PRO A 56 12.94 0.21 2.62
N ALA A 57 11.92 0.13 3.47
CA ALA A 57 12.05 0.23 4.93
C ALA A 57 11.09 -0.73 5.64
N LEU A 58 11.64 -1.74 6.31
CA LEU A 58 10.87 -2.69 7.13
C LEU A 58 10.28 -2.04 8.39
N MET A 59 10.80 -0.92 8.82
CA MET A 59 10.34 -0.15 9.97
C MET A 59 9.15 0.74 9.63
N CYS A 60 8.38 1.10 10.64
CA CYS A 60 7.25 2.02 10.53
C CYS A 60 7.20 2.92 11.77
N ASN A 61 6.73 4.14 11.62
CA ASN A 61 6.52 5.11 12.70
C ASN A 61 5.08 5.09 13.25
N GLN A 62 4.29 4.07 12.88
CA GLN A 62 2.94 3.82 13.40
C GLN A 62 2.79 2.35 13.80
N SER A 63 1.82 2.09 14.71
CA SER A 63 1.46 0.76 15.22
C SER A 63 -0.01 0.44 15.00
N CYS A 64 -0.49 0.60 13.76
CA CYS A 64 -1.90 0.50 13.38
C CYS A 64 -2.53 -0.82 13.83
N ILE A 65 -3.74 -0.75 14.45
CA ILE A 65 -4.41 -1.94 14.95
C ILE A 65 -4.79 -2.93 13.83
N TYR A 66 -5.02 -2.43 12.64
CA TYR A 66 -5.36 -3.21 11.44
C TYR A 66 -4.14 -3.73 10.67
N CYS A 67 -2.92 -3.40 11.10
CA CYS A 67 -1.71 -3.84 10.41
C CYS A 67 -1.55 -5.36 10.51
N TRP A 68 -1.38 -6.02 9.36
CA TRP A 68 -1.21 -7.47 9.31
C TRP A 68 0.19 -7.97 9.71
N ARG A 69 1.12 -7.05 10.01
CA ARG A 69 2.51 -7.30 10.39
C ARG A 69 2.69 -7.46 11.89
N PRO A 70 3.79 -8.14 12.32
CA PRO A 70 4.23 -8.10 13.70
C PRO A 70 4.82 -6.71 14.03
N LEU A 71 4.05 -5.87 14.70
CA LEU A 71 4.45 -4.49 15.06
C LEU A 71 5.55 -4.48 16.13
N GLU A 72 5.60 -5.53 16.92
CA GLU A 72 6.47 -5.70 18.07
C GLU A 72 7.93 -6.02 17.70
N LEU A 73 8.21 -6.22 16.41
CA LEU A 73 9.49 -6.69 15.91
C LEU A 73 10.22 -5.63 15.05
N LEU A 74 10.01 -4.36 15.34
CA LEU A 74 10.63 -3.26 14.59
C LEU A 74 12.16 -3.29 14.73
N SER A 75 12.86 -3.16 13.59
CA SER A 75 14.31 -3.06 13.55
C SER A 75 14.78 -1.61 13.43
N LYS A 76 15.87 -1.27 14.10
CA LYS A 76 16.61 -0.05 13.76
C LYS A 76 17.48 -0.33 12.53
N VAL A 77 17.53 0.65 11.63
CA VAL A 77 18.43 0.63 10.47
C VAL A 77 19.69 1.38 10.85
N GLU A 78 20.83 0.69 10.82
CA GLU A 78 22.14 1.27 11.14
C GLU A 78 22.79 1.89 9.90
N ARG A 79 22.55 1.28 8.75
CA ARG A 79 23.08 1.73 7.46
C ARG A 79 22.05 1.54 6.37
N TRP A 80 21.87 2.56 5.56
CA TRP A 80 21.01 2.55 4.39
C TRP A 80 21.77 2.12 3.15
N ASP A 81 21.20 1.19 2.40
CA ASP A 81 21.72 0.75 1.12
C ASP A 81 21.34 1.76 0.02
N SER A 82 22.11 1.84 -1.05
CA SER A 82 21.85 2.77 -2.15
C SER A 82 20.64 2.39 -3.00
N PRO A 83 19.98 3.35 -3.66
CA PRO A 83 18.82 3.11 -4.53
C PRO A 83 19.05 2.09 -5.64
N ASP A 84 20.18 2.20 -6.36
CA ASP A 84 20.56 1.32 -7.46
C ASP A 84 20.72 -0.13 -6.98
N PHE A 85 21.41 -0.34 -5.85
CA PHE A 85 21.56 -1.65 -5.21
C PHE A 85 20.19 -2.24 -4.83
N ILE A 86 19.31 -1.44 -4.21
CA ILE A 86 17.97 -1.93 -3.80
C ILE A 86 17.15 -2.34 -5.01
N VAL A 87 17.17 -1.57 -6.10
CA VAL A 87 16.41 -1.90 -7.31
C VAL A 87 16.94 -3.17 -7.94
N GLU A 88 18.25 -3.29 -8.13
CA GLU A 88 18.87 -4.47 -8.73
C GLU A 88 18.60 -5.73 -7.92
N GLU A 89 18.84 -5.70 -6.62
CA GLU A 89 18.61 -6.85 -5.74
C GLU A 89 17.13 -7.18 -5.56
N SER A 90 16.23 -6.18 -5.66
CA SER A 90 14.78 -6.42 -5.64
C SER A 90 14.33 -7.20 -6.88
N ILE A 91 14.87 -6.91 -8.05
CA ILE A 91 14.59 -7.67 -9.29
C ILE A 91 15.13 -9.10 -9.16
N LYS A 92 16.34 -9.29 -8.67
CA LYS A 92 16.92 -10.61 -8.41
C LYS A 92 16.11 -11.39 -7.36
N ALA A 93 15.64 -10.72 -6.31
CA ALA A 93 14.77 -11.29 -5.29
C ALA A 93 13.41 -11.75 -5.87
N GLN A 94 12.81 -10.95 -6.74
CA GLN A 94 11.60 -11.33 -7.49
C GLN A 94 11.84 -12.59 -8.32
N HIS A 95 12.97 -12.68 -9.03
CA HIS A 95 13.33 -13.87 -9.81
C HIS A 95 13.46 -15.13 -8.93
N ARG A 96 14.09 -15.01 -7.77
CA ARG A 96 14.18 -16.13 -6.80
C ARG A 96 12.79 -16.57 -6.33
N LEU A 97 11.88 -15.63 -6.03
CA LEU A 97 10.51 -15.93 -5.63
C LEU A 97 9.68 -16.57 -6.75
N LEU A 98 9.97 -16.27 -8.01
CA LEU A 98 9.29 -16.84 -9.17
C LEU A 98 9.82 -18.24 -9.55
N SER A 99 11.00 -18.62 -9.11
CA SER A 99 11.62 -19.90 -9.50
C SER A 99 10.75 -21.11 -9.15
N GLY A 100 10.05 -21.06 -8.00
CA GLY A 100 9.14 -22.12 -7.57
C GLY A 100 7.92 -22.35 -8.46
N PHE A 101 7.65 -21.45 -9.41
CA PHE A 101 6.52 -21.59 -10.36
C PHE A 101 6.89 -22.34 -11.65
N LYS A 102 8.19 -22.54 -11.96
CA LYS A 102 8.66 -23.13 -13.22
C LYS A 102 8.14 -24.55 -13.47
N GLY A 103 8.02 -25.35 -12.40
CA GLY A 103 7.54 -26.74 -12.49
C GLY A 103 6.03 -26.91 -12.30
N ASN A 104 5.29 -25.83 -12.08
CA ASN A 104 3.85 -25.92 -11.82
C ASN A 104 3.07 -25.96 -13.15
N LYS A 105 2.29 -27.03 -13.35
CA LYS A 105 1.50 -27.27 -14.58
C LYS A 105 0.35 -26.26 -14.77
N ASP A 106 -0.16 -25.70 -13.66
CA ASP A 106 -1.28 -24.75 -13.67
C ASP A 106 -0.84 -23.31 -14.02
N VAL A 107 0.46 -23.08 -14.19
CA VAL A 107 1.00 -21.75 -14.46
C VAL A 107 1.05 -21.48 -15.97
N ASN A 108 0.49 -20.35 -16.36
CA ASN A 108 0.60 -19.82 -17.70
C ASN A 108 2.06 -19.45 -18.02
N LYS A 109 2.72 -20.20 -18.90
CA LYS A 109 4.14 -20.07 -19.24
C LYS A 109 4.48 -18.67 -19.75
N LYS A 110 3.63 -18.10 -20.64
CA LYS A 110 3.85 -16.76 -21.18
C LYS A 110 3.81 -15.69 -20.08
N LYS A 111 2.84 -15.77 -19.16
CA LYS A 111 2.76 -14.85 -18.03
C LYS A 111 3.94 -15.01 -17.08
N LEU A 112 4.42 -16.24 -16.88
CA LEU A 112 5.62 -16.48 -16.07
C LEU A 112 6.87 -15.87 -16.72
N GLU A 113 7.06 -15.99 -18.02
CA GLU A 113 8.15 -15.33 -18.77
C GLU A 113 8.08 -13.82 -18.65
N GLU A 114 6.87 -13.24 -18.80
CA GLU A 114 6.64 -11.81 -18.61
C GLU A 114 6.93 -11.36 -17.15
N ALA A 115 6.62 -12.20 -16.15
CA ALA A 115 6.85 -11.91 -14.73
C ALA A 115 8.34 -11.81 -14.36
N TYR A 116 9.23 -12.49 -15.11
CA TYR A 116 10.69 -12.31 -15.00
C TYR A 116 11.18 -10.95 -15.54
N LYS A 117 10.31 -10.19 -16.20
CA LYS A 117 10.56 -8.82 -16.67
C LYS A 117 9.55 -7.88 -16.02
N PRO A 118 9.64 -7.64 -14.70
CA PRO A 118 8.73 -6.74 -14.01
C PRO A 118 8.83 -5.33 -14.59
N ASN A 119 7.71 -4.61 -14.60
CA ASN A 119 7.65 -3.23 -15.07
C ASN A 119 6.75 -2.33 -14.20
N GLN A 120 6.35 -2.85 -13.05
CA GLN A 120 5.57 -2.13 -12.05
C GLN A 120 6.20 -2.33 -10.68
N ALA A 121 6.63 -1.26 -10.02
CA ALA A 121 7.09 -1.29 -8.63
C ALA A 121 5.97 -0.83 -7.69
N ALA A 122 5.49 -1.73 -6.84
CA ALA A 122 4.56 -1.39 -5.78
C ALA A 122 5.34 -1.21 -4.46
N ILE A 123 5.68 0.02 -4.13
CA ILE A 123 6.41 0.42 -2.91
C ILE A 123 5.41 0.51 -1.76
N SER A 124 4.98 -0.65 -1.26
CA SER A 124 3.79 -0.76 -0.38
C SER A 124 3.76 -2.02 0.47
N LEU A 125 4.83 -2.80 0.51
CA LEU A 125 4.78 -4.15 1.07
C LEU A 125 4.58 -4.14 2.59
N ILE A 126 5.50 -3.56 3.34
CA ILE A 126 5.45 -3.35 4.80
C ILE A 126 6.30 -2.13 5.16
N GLY A 127 6.22 -1.67 6.42
CA GLY A 127 6.96 -0.49 6.86
C GLY A 127 6.34 0.81 6.37
N GLU A 128 7.11 1.86 6.50
CA GLU A 128 6.77 3.17 5.96
C GLU A 128 7.87 3.60 4.98
N PRO A 129 7.59 3.62 3.67
CA PRO A 129 8.60 3.92 2.66
C PRO A 129 9.29 5.28 2.83
N THR A 130 8.56 6.28 3.33
CA THR A 130 9.10 7.64 3.52
C THR A 130 10.13 7.75 4.65
N LEU A 131 10.38 6.67 5.40
CA LEU A 131 11.49 6.58 6.33
C LEU A 131 12.83 6.24 5.66
N TYR A 132 12.81 5.82 4.40
CA TYR A 132 14.02 5.60 3.61
C TYR A 132 14.54 6.94 3.09
N PRO A 133 15.77 7.38 3.46
CA PRO A 133 16.24 8.74 3.20
C PRO A 133 16.52 9.04 1.71
N TYR A 134 16.64 7.99 0.88
CA TYR A 134 16.92 8.11 -0.55
C TYR A 134 15.72 7.65 -1.39
N LEU A 135 14.49 7.90 -0.92
CA LEU A 135 13.26 7.41 -1.57
C LEU A 135 13.08 8.00 -2.96
N ASP A 136 13.41 9.28 -3.15
CA ASP A 136 13.38 9.94 -4.44
C ASP A 136 14.30 9.23 -5.45
N GLY A 137 15.57 9.03 -5.08
CA GLY A 137 16.52 8.27 -5.89
C GLY A 137 16.05 6.85 -6.21
N LEU A 138 15.35 6.17 -5.27
CA LEU A 138 14.81 4.84 -5.50
C LEU A 138 13.70 4.85 -6.58
N ILE A 139 12.81 5.84 -6.52
CA ILE A 139 11.73 6.02 -7.50
C ILE A 139 12.33 6.29 -8.88
N GLU A 140 13.31 7.18 -8.96
CA GLU A 140 13.99 7.52 -10.21
C GLU A 140 14.77 6.31 -10.79
N GLU A 141 15.42 5.50 -9.97
CA GLU A 141 16.11 4.29 -10.42
C GLU A 141 15.12 3.25 -11.00
N TYR A 142 13.91 3.13 -10.44
CA TYR A 142 12.85 2.32 -11.06
C TYR A 142 12.39 2.91 -12.39
N LYS A 143 12.13 4.23 -12.44
CA LYS A 143 11.69 4.92 -13.67
C LYS A 143 12.71 4.78 -14.81
N LYS A 144 14.01 4.97 -14.54
CA LYS A 144 15.10 4.77 -15.51
C LYS A 144 15.10 3.37 -16.13
N ARG A 145 14.62 2.37 -15.40
CA ARG A 145 14.48 0.99 -15.89
C ARG A 145 13.10 0.69 -16.52
N GLY A 146 12.30 1.73 -16.78
CA GLY A 146 10.99 1.62 -17.43
C GLY A 146 9.86 1.10 -16.54
N PHE A 147 10.02 1.19 -15.21
CA PHE A 147 8.94 0.84 -14.30
C PHE A 147 7.98 2.00 -14.09
N THR A 148 6.69 1.68 -13.97
CA THR A 148 5.75 2.53 -13.25
C THR A 148 5.91 2.30 -11.74
N THR A 149 5.76 3.36 -10.93
CA THR A 149 6.00 3.32 -9.48
C THR A 149 4.76 3.74 -8.71
N PHE A 150 4.28 2.89 -7.81
CA PHE A 150 3.17 3.16 -6.92
C PHE A 150 3.68 3.26 -5.49
N LEU A 151 3.80 4.49 -4.99
CA LEU A 151 4.21 4.76 -3.62
C LEU A 151 2.99 4.78 -2.72
N VAL A 152 2.97 3.94 -1.67
CA VAL A 152 1.92 3.92 -0.65
C VAL A 152 2.52 4.28 0.69
N THR A 153 2.11 5.42 1.23
CA THR A 153 2.59 5.96 2.51
C THR A 153 1.45 6.14 3.51
N ASN A 154 1.79 6.26 4.77
CA ASN A 154 0.89 6.63 5.84
C ASN A 154 0.72 8.17 5.97
N GLY A 155 1.38 8.95 5.12
CA GLY A 155 1.26 10.40 5.07
C GLY A 155 1.92 11.16 6.22
N THR A 156 2.82 10.56 6.99
CA THR A 156 3.43 11.21 8.15
C THR A 156 4.66 12.05 7.83
N ASN A 157 5.15 12.02 6.60
CA ASN A 157 6.36 12.73 6.17
C ASN A 157 6.09 13.66 4.98
N PRO A 158 5.38 14.79 5.19
CA PRO A 158 5.04 15.73 4.11
C PRO A 158 6.29 16.26 3.36
N ASP A 159 7.39 16.52 4.08
CA ASP A 159 8.63 17.02 3.48
C ASP A 159 9.21 16.05 2.42
N VAL A 160 9.03 14.74 2.61
CA VAL A 160 9.43 13.73 1.62
C VAL A 160 8.46 13.72 0.44
N LEU A 161 7.17 13.93 0.70
CA LEU A 161 6.15 13.93 -0.37
C LEU A 161 6.32 15.14 -1.31
N GLU A 162 6.83 16.26 -0.84
CA GLU A 162 7.11 17.44 -1.65
C GLU A 162 8.19 17.21 -2.73
N VAL A 163 9.07 16.23 -2.54
CA VAL A 163 10.23 16.02 -3.43
C VAL A 163 10.14 14.73 -4.26
N VAL A 164 9.37 13.73 -3.82
CA VAL A 164 9.27 12.46 -4.57
C VAL A 164 8.26 12.59 -5.70
N ASN A 165 8.53 11.96 -6.83
CA ASN A 165 7.61 11.97 -7.98
C ASN A 165 7.33 10.55 -8.48
N PRO A 166 6.52 9.71 -7.77
CA PRO A 166 6.12 8.40 -8.27
C PRO A 166 5.12 8.54 -9.44
N THR A 167 4.91 7.48 -10.22
CA THR A 167 3.82 7.44 -11.21
C THR A 167 2.45 7.62 -10.54
N GLN A 168 2.32 7.11 -9.30
CA GLN A 168 1.08 7.23 -8.53
C GLN A 168 1.40 7.29 -7.02
N LEU A 169 0.93 8.34 -6.36
CA LEU A 169 1.07 8.58 -4.93
C LEU A 169 -0.21 8.16 -4.20
N TYR A 170 -0.06 7.33 -3.18
CA TYR A 170 -1.13 6.95 -2.27
C TYR A 170 -0.88 7.47 -0.87
N ILE A 171 -1.87 8.13 -0.28
CA ILE A 171 -1.93 8.33 1.17
C ILE A 171 -2.98 7.39 1.75
N SER A 172 -2.56 6.55 2.70
CA SER A 172 -3.46 5.67 3.47
C SER A 172 -4.08 6.48 4.61
N LEU A 173 -5.35 6.87 4.44
CA LEU A 173 -6.09 7.67 5.41
C LEU A 173 -7.12 6.79 6.12
N THR A 174 -6.80 6.33 7.33
CA THR A 174 -7.68 5.43 8.09
C THR A 174 -8.40 6.17 9.22
N GLY A 175 -7.73 7.10 9.90
CA GLY A 175 -8.38 8.03 10.82
C GLY A 175 -9.05 9.16 10.06
N TYR A 176 -10.21 9.61 10.53
CA TYR A 176 -10.97 10.73 9.95
C TYR A 176 -10.85 12.02 10.78
N ASP A 177 -10.21 11.94 11.94
CA ASP A 177 -9.81 13.03 12.82
C ASP A 177 -8.65 12.58 13.71
N GLU A 178 -8.09 13.46 14.51
CA GLU A 178 -6.95 13.16 15.38
C GLU A 178 -7.27 12.03 16.37
N GLU A 179 -8.44 12.03 16.98
CA GLU A 179 -8.86 11.00 17.94
C GLU A 179 -8.90 9.62 17.30
N SER A 180 -9.60 9.48 16.18
CA SER A 180 -9.67 8.22 15.42
C SER A 180 -8.30 7.79 14.88
N HIS A 181 -7.47 8.76 14.49
CA HIS A 181 -6.09 8.49 14.07
C HIS A 181 -5.25 7.90 15.21
N LEU A 182 -5.32 8.47 16.41
CA LEU A 182 -4.62 7.95 17.59
C LEU A 182 -5.08 6.53 17.94
N ILE A 183 -6.38 6.26 17.86
CA ILE A 183 -6.95 4.93 18.14
C ILE A 183 -6.51 3.90 17.09
N LEU A 184 -6.65 4.24 15.81
CA LEU A 184 -6.48 3.30 14.70
C LEU A 184 -5.03 3.12 14.27
N ASN A 185 -4.25 4.20 14.24
CA ASN A 185 -2.88 4.21 13.72
C ASN A 185 -1.80 4.13 14.81
N ARG A 186 -2.14 4.48 16.06
CA ARG A 186 -1.27 4.39 17.24
C ARG A 186 0.16 4.91 17.00
N PRO A 187 0.32 6.17 16.60
CA PRO A 187 1.64 6.79 16.51
C PRO A 187 2.22 6.96 17.92
N PRO A 188 3.57 6.95 18.10
CA PRO A 188 4.21 7.21 19.40
C PRO A 188 3.90 8.59 19.98
N LYS A 189 3.66 9.57 19.10
CA LYS A 189 3.19 10.93 19.39
C LYS A 189 2.16 11.30 18.34
N SER A 190 1.22 12.21 18.67
CA SER A 190 0.34 12.75 17.64
C SER A 190 1.15 13.33 16.48
N ASN A 191 0.73 12.97 15.29
CA ASN A 191 1.31 13.44 14.04
C ASN A 191 0.20 13.85 13.05
N TRP A 192 -0.97 14.18 13.57
CA TRP A 192 -2.15 14.55 12.79
C TRP A 192 -1.92 15.77 11.91
N GLU A 193 -1.27 16.81 12.44
CA GLU A 193 -0.90 18.01 11.67
C GLU A 193 -0.01 17.67 10.45
N ARG A 194 0.88 16.69 10.59
CA ARG A 194 1.71 16.23 9.47
C ARG A 194 0.86 15.53 8.41
N ILE A 195 -0.17 14.76 8.82
CA ILE A 195 -1.13 14.16 7.89
C ILE A 195 -1.87 15.25 7.13
N LEU A 196 -2.40 16.27 7.83
CA LEU A 196 -3.10 17.39 7.19
C LEU A 196 -2.19 18.13 6.19
N ARG A 197 -0.91 18.36 6.54
CA ARG A 197 0.06 18.94 5.62
C ARG A 197 0.30 18.02 4.40
N SER A 198 0.40 16.71 4.59
CA SER A 198 0.55 15.74 3.49
C SER A 198 -0.67 15.73 2.55
N LEU A 199 -1.87 15.94 3.07
CA LEU A 199 -3.08 16.07 2.24
C LEU A 199 -3.03 17.37 1.39
N LYS A 200 -2.52 18.48 1.93
CA LYS A 200 -2.28 19.71 1.15
C LYS A 200 -1.21 19.51 0.09
N VAL A 201 -0.10 18.84 0.41
CA VAL A 201 0.94 18.51 -0.58
C VAL A 201 0.35 17.65 -1.71
N MET A 202 -0.53 16.71 -1.38
CA MET A 202 -1.18 15.85 -2.38
C MET A 202 -2.02 16.66 -3.38
N SER A 203 -2.69 17.74 -2.96
CA SER A 203 -3.56 18.54 -3.84
C SER A 203 -2.80 19.30 -4.94
N GLU A 204 -1.50 19.48 -4.76
CA GLU A 204 -0.60 20.19 -5.70
C GLU A 204 0.41 19.25 -6.36
N HIS A 205 0.27 17.93 -6.15
CA HIS A 205 1.27 16.96 -6.55
C HIS A 205 1.14 16.54 -8.02
N ASP A 206 2.25 16.51 -8.77
CA ASP A 206 2.28 16.16 -10.21
C ASP A 206 1.94 14.69 -10.52
N SER A 207 2.12 13.79 -9.57
CA SER A 207 1.75 12.37 -9.73
C SER A 207 0.24 12.18 -9.71
N ARG A 208 -0.25 11.11 -10.31
CA ARG A 208 -1.62 10.66 -10.02
C ARG A 208 -1.77 10.37 -8.53
N THR A 209 -2.82 10.89 -7.92
CA THR A 209 -3.02 10.86 -6.48
C THR A 209 -4.18 9.97 -6.07
N VAL A 210 -4.01 9.25 -4.97
CA VAL A 210 -5.02 8.34 -4.43
C VAL A 210 -5.11 8.50 -2.91
N ILE A 211 -6.28 8.80 -2.41
CA ILE A 211 -6.61 8.57 -1.00
C ILE A 211 -7.12 7.14 -0.86
N ARG A 212 -6.46 6.33 -0.04
CA ARG A 212 -6.96 5.01 0.32
C ARG A 212 -7.54 5.00 1.71
N LEU A 213 -8.85 4.83 1.79
CA LEU A 213 -9.57 4.63 3.04
C LEU A 213 -9.52 3.15 3.41
N THR A 214 -8.87 2.80 4.53
CA THR A 214 -8.95 1.45 5.08
C THR A 214 -10.12 1.41 6.05
N LEU A 215 -11.23 0.81 5.63
CA LEU A 215 -12.50 0.80 6.35
C LEU A 215 -12.61 -0.38 7.30
N ILE A 216 -12.96 -0.10 8.56
CA ILE A 216 -13.01 -1.06 9.67
C ILE A 216 -14.38 -0.92 10.34
N LYS A 217 -15.17 -1.98 10.28
CA LYS A 217 -16.52 -2.01 10.87
C LYS A 217 -16.46 -1.77 12.39
N GLY A 218 -17.31 -0.88 12.87
CA GLY A 218 -17.33 -0.47 14.28
C GLY A 218 -16.33 0.64 14.65
N TYR A 219 -15.52 1.14 13.69
CA TYR A 219 -14.55 2.20 13.96
C TYR A 219 -14.70 3.45 13.08
N ASN A 220 -14.69 3.31 11.77
CA ASN A 220 -14.59 4.45 10.86
C ASN A 220 -15.56 4.42 9.67
N MET A 221 -16.72 3.78 9.83
CA MET A 221 -17.73 3.65 8.78
C MET A 221 -19.06 4.34 9.11
N SER A 222 -19.13 5.14 10.18
CA SER A 222 -20.35 5.90 10.55
C SER A 222 -20.56 7.11 9.64
N ASP A 223 -21.80 7.63 9.60
CA ASP A 223 -22.12 8.84 8.85
C ASP A 223 -21.28 10.04 9.30
N LYS A 224 -21.01 10.17 10.62
CA LYS A 224 -20.05 11.16 11.15
C LYS A 224 -18.64 11.00 10.56
N ALA A 225 -18.17 9.76 10.38
CA ALA A 225 -16.87 9.50 9.78
C ALA A 225 -16.86 9.90 8.29
N ILE A 226 -17.95 9.63 7.55
CA ILE A 226 -18.11 10.00 6.15
C ILE A 226 -18.03 11.52 5.96
N GLU A 227 -18.74 12.31 6.77
CA GLU A 227 -18.69 13.77 6.71
C GLU A 227 -17.29 14.32 6.98
N LYS A 228 -16.55 13.73 7.93
CA LYS A 228 -15.17 14.13 8.22
C LYS A 228 -14.20 13.71 7.12
N TYR A 229 -14.36 12.50 6.56
CA TYR A 229 -13.57 12.09 5.40
C TYR A 229 -13.81 13.01 4.21
N ALA A 230 -15.06 13.44 3.95
CA ALA A 230 -15.36 14.36 2.86
C ALA A 230 -14.53 15.65 2.96
N LYS A 231 -14.42 16.24 4.15
CA LYS A 231 -13.58 17.43 4.38
C LYS A 231 -12.09 17.19 4.14
N LEU A 232 -11.57 16.04 4.55
CA LEU A 232 -10.17 15.67 4.32
C LEU A 232 -9.88 15.41 2.83
N ILE A 233 -10.82 14.80 2.14
CA ILE A 233 -10.78 14.56 0.69
C ILE A 233 -10.83 15.87 -0.07
N GLU A 234 -11.63 16.84 0.37
CA GLU A 234 -11.66 18.19 -0.21
C GLU A 234 -10.30 18.88 -0.12
N ILE A 235 -9.64 18.81 1.05
CA ILE A 235 -8.26 19.35 1.24
C ILE A 235 -7.26 18.67 0.32
N ALA A 236 -7.31 17.33 0.20
CA ALA A 236 -6.36 16.55 -0.57
C ALA A 236 -6.62 16.59 -2.07
N SER A 237 -7.87 16.83 -2.48
CA SER A 237 -8.31 16.92 -3.87
C SER A 237 -7.74 15.79 -4.79
N PRO A 238 -7.77 14.50 -4.37
CA PRO A 238 -7.10 13.42 -5.09
C PRO A 238 -7.77 13.11 -6.44
N ASP A 239 -7.03 12.51 -7.39
CA ASP A 239 -7.62 11.99 -8.63
C ASP A 239 -8.56 10.82 -8.35
N PHE A 240 -8.21 9.99 -7.35
CA PHE A 240 -8.95 8.78 -7.01
C PHE A 240 -9.13 8.60 -5.51
N ILE A 241 -10.25 7.99 -5.14
CA ILE A 241 -10.49 7.48 -3.79
C ILE A 241 -10.67 5.97 -3.89
N GLU A 242 -9.89 5.20 -3.12
CA GLU A 242 -10.09 3.76 -2.93
C GLU A 242 -10.76 3.53 -1.56
N ALA A 243 -12.06 3.29 -1.53
CA ALA A 243 -12.75 2.79 -0.35
C ALA A 243 -12.51 1.28 -0.24
N LYS A 244 -11.71 0.84 0.74
CA LYS A 244 -11.22 -0.53 0.80
C LYS A 244 -11.43 -1.15 2.18
N ALA A 245 -11.99 -2.37 2.18
CA ALA A 245 -12.16 -3.13 3.42
C ALA A 245 -10.83 -3.46 4.09
N TYR A 246 -10.79 -3.31 5.40
CA TYR A 246 -9.85 -4.02 6.26
C TYR A 246 -9.98 -5.53 6.01
N MET A 247 -8.84 -6.24 5.98
CA MET A 247 -8.81 -7.68 5.82
C MET A 247 -8.31 -8.34 7.10
N TYR A 248 -9.08 -9.27 7.65
CA TYR A 248 -8.75 -10.01 8.87
C TYR A 248 -7.64 -11.02 8.61
N LEU A 249 -6.40 -10.53 8.54
CA LEU A 249 -5.19 -11.29 8.14
C LEU A 249 -4.02 -11.06 9.09
N GLY A 250 -3.15 -12.06 9.18
CA GLY A 250 -1.88 -11.98 9.91
C GLY A 250 -2.05 -11.53 11.36
N TYR A 251 -1.18 -10.66 11.82
CA TYR A 251 -1.14 -10.17 13.21
C TYR A 251 -2.29 -9.21 13.58
N SER A 252 -3.02 -8.66 12.60
CA SER A 252 -4.21 -7.86 12.91
C SER A 252 -5.28 -8.66 13.65
N ARG A 253 -5.28 -10.00 13.50
CA ARG A 253 -6.16 -10.93 14.22
C ARG A 253 -5.97 -10.94 15.73
N LEU A 254 -4.82 -10.47 16.22
CA LEU A 254 -4.54 -10.32 17.65
C LEU A 254 -5.12 -9.02 18.23
N ARG A 255 -5.56 -8.09 17.37
CA ARG A 255 -5.98 -6.74 17.75
C ARG A 255 -7.40 -6.40 17.34
N LEU A 256 -7.92 -7.08 16.32
CA LEU A 256 -9.27 -6.91 15.80
C LEU A 256 -9.95 -8.28 15.69
N LYS A 257 -11.28 -8.26 15.60
CA LYS A 257 -12.13 -9.44 15.41
C LYS A 257 -12.51 -9.60 13.95
N TYR A 258 -13.04 -10.78 13.60
CA TYR A 258 -13.53 -11.06 12.25
C TYR A 258 -14.67 -10.12 11.85
N GLU A 259 -15.55 -9.76 12.80
CA GLU A 259 -16.70 -8.87 12.62
C GLU A 259 -16.29 -7.42 12.26
N ASN A 260 -15.02 -7.04 12.54
CA ASN A 260 -14.50 -5.74 12.13
C ASN A 260 -14.14 -5.68 10.63
N MET A 261 -14.14 -6.83 9.94
CA MET A 261 -13.88 -6.89 8.50
C MET A 261 -15.17 -6.63 7.72
N PRO A 262 -15.29 -5.51 6.98
CA PRO A 262 -16.46 -5.21 6.17
C PRO A 262 -16.65 -6.23 5.05
N THR A 263 -17.90 -6.50 4.70
CA THR A 263 -18.25 -7.18 3.44
C THR A 263 -18.01 -6.25 2.26
N HIS A 264 -18.11 -6.76 1.03
CA HIS A 264 -18.05 -5.89 -0.15
C HIS A 264 -19.26 -4.95 -0.18
N GLN A 265 -20.44 -5.44 0.17
CA GLN A 265 -21.66 -4.64 0.23
C GLN A 265 -21.54 -3.47 1.23
N ASP A 266 -20.95 -3.68 2.41
CA ASP A 266 -20.66 -2.59 3.37
C ASP A 266 -19.78 -1.49 2.75
N ILE A 267 -18.83 -1.87 1.86
CA ILE A 267 -17.95 -0.91 1.16
C ILE A 267 -18.70 -0.15 0.07
N VAL A 268 -19.58 -0.82 -0.66
CA VAL A 268 -20.43 -0.18 -1.68
C VAL A 268 -21.33 0.87 -1.02
N GLU A 269 -22.07 0.49 0.04
CA GLU A 269 -22.96 1.39 0.79
C GLU A 269 -22.20 2.61 1.38
N PHE A 270 -21.00 2.38 1.92
CA PHE A 270 -20.14 3.46 2.39
C PHE A 270 -19.76 4.40 1.23
N SER A 271 -19.39 3.84 0.08
CA SER A 271 -18.97 4.60 -1.10
C SER A 271 -20.11 5.41 -1.70
N GLU A 272 -21.33 4.87 -1.74
CA GLU A 272 -22.53 5.58 -2.17
C GLU A 272 -22.85 6.79 -1.26
N LYS A 273 -22.70 6.61 0.04
CA LYS A 273 -22.86 7.71 1.00
C LYS A 273 -21.78 8.77 0.85
N LEU A 274 -20.51 8.35 0.66
CA LEU A 274 -19.39 9.26 0.45
C LEU A 274 -19.55 10.06 -0.85
N ALA A 275 -20.01 9.42 -1.92
CA ALA A 275 -20.30 10.07 -3.21
C ALA A 275 -21.36 11.18 -3.07
N LYS A 276 -22.37 10.99 -2.22
CA LYS A 276 -23.43 12.01 -1.98
C LYS A 276 -22.95 13.28 -1.29
N VAL A 277 -21.82 13.21 -0.55
CA VAL A 277 -21.29 14.34 0.24
C VAL A 277 -19.94 14.86 -0.31
N THR A 278 -19.51 14.34 -1.45
CA THR A 278 -18.29 14.77 -2.16
C THR A 278 -18.58 15.03 -3.64
N SER A 279 -17.62 15.58 -4.36
CA SER A 279 -17.67 15.73 -5.83
C SER A 279 -17.18 14.49 -6.59
N TYR A 280 -17.14 13.32 -5.94
CA TYR A 280 -16.65 12.06 -6.52
C TYR A 280 -17.80 11.11 -6.81
N GLU A 281 -17.69 10.38 -7.92
CA GLU A 281 -18.64 9.35 -8.33
C GLU A 281 -17.98 7.97 -8.32
N ILE A 282 -18.80 6.91 -8.09
CA ILE A 282 -18.32 5.53 -8.19
C ILE A 282 -17.99 5.23 -9.64
N LYS A 283 -16.74 4.88 -9.90
CA LYS A 283 -16.21 4.55 -11.23
C LYS A 283 -16.18 3.07 -11.49
N ASP A 284 -15.72 2.28 -10.51
CA ASP A 284 -15.51 0.85 -10.67
C ASP A 284 -15.37 0.17 -9.31
N GLU A 285 -15.45 -1.15 -9.26
CA GLU A 285 -15.32 -1.93 -8.04
C GLU A 285 -14.59 -3.27 -8.27
N SER A 286 -14.11 -3.86 -7.20
CA SER A 286 -13.55 -5.22 -7.21
C SER A 286 -14.00 -5.98 -5.97
N GLU A 287 -15.05 -6.78 -6.11
CA GLU A 287 -15.60 -7.59 -5.03
C GLU A 287 -14.55 -8.51 -4.38
N PRO A 288 -13.72 -9.28 -5.15
CA PRO A 288 -12.71 -10.15 -4.56
C PRO A 288 -11.66 -9.40 -3.72
N SER A 289 -11.48 -8.09 -3.98
CA SER A 289 -10.56 -7.23 -3.23
C SER A 289 -11.28 -6.34 -2.22
N ARG A 290 -12.62 -6.36 -2.20
CA ARG A 290 -13.50 -5.52 -1.38
C ARG A 290 -13.07 -4.06 -1.44
N VAL A 291 -13.03 -3.52 -2.65
CA VAL A 291 -12.64 -2.14 -2.91
C VAL A 291 -13.56 -1.52 -3.96
N VAL A 292 -13.92 -0.27 -3.72
CA VAL A 292 -14.66 0.60 -4.65
C VAL A 292 -13.74 1.76 -5.01
N LEU A 293 -13.71 2.11 -6.30
CA LEU A 293 -12.98 3.24 -6.85
C LEU A 293 -13.94 4.39 -7.10
N LEU A 294 -13.63 5.57 -6.55
CA LEU A 294 -14.33 6.80 -6.89
C LEU A 294 -13.35 7.75 -7.60
N THR A 295 -13.89 8.55 -8.51
CA THR A 295 -13.19 9.58 -9.28
C THR A 295 -14.11 10.79 -9.48
N ARG A 296 -13.52 11.93 -9.83
CA ARG A 296 -14.29 13.09 -10.29
C ARG A 296 -14.77 12.90 -11.71
#